data_c906a1bcdaa8ad7ceae1cc084f127fa2
#
_entry.id   c906a1bcdaa8ad7ceae1cc084f127fa2
#
_cell.length_a   1.000
_cell.length_b   1.000
_cell.length_c   1.000
_cell.angle_alpha   90.00
_cell.angle_beta   90.00
_cell.angle_gamma   90.00
#
_symmetry.space_group_name_H-M   'P 1'
#
loop_
_entity.id
_entity.type
_entity.pdbx_description
1 polymer ?
#
loop_
_entity_poly.entity_id
_entity_poly.type
_entity_poly.pdbx_seq_one_letter_code
_entity_poly.pdbx_strand_id
1 'polypeptide(L)'
;MHTVGSIQTEALSRLSSLYTREEARSLVRILLEEILSISRTQLFMASESPLDEGQEEQFWEAVERLLHHEPIQYILGHAPFGALDLFVAPGVLIPRPETEELCATIVERHRGQKGLHILDLGTGSGCIALYLAQMLPQAEVFALEKSDQAVAIAQRNFDRSGLGSSTPQLLRGDMLEVGSWASSLPPLDIIVSNPPYIQPTEAVTMEPHVLEHEPHLALFAPESDPLLFYRAIYQLAARLPMQPSAHIYLELNALLAEDTLAVFTEAPHIYSATLLPDLSGKSRFLTATLTP
;
A
#
# COMPACT_ATOMS: atom_id res chain seq x y z
N MET A 1 -11.19 37.10 7.12
CA MET A 1 -11.51 36.39 5.87
C MET A 1 -10.24 36.41 5.03
N HIS A 2 -9.62 35.27 4.89
CA HIS A 2 -8.39 35.15 4.10
C HIS A 2 -8.75 34.95 2.62
N THR A 3 -7.85 35.39 1.72
CA THR A 3 -7.87 34.93 0.32
C THR A 3 -7.04 33.67 0.19
N VAL A 4 -7.22 32.91 -0.87
CA VAL A 4 -6.41 31.72 -1.19
C VAL A 4 -4.91 32.03 -1.14
N GLY A 5 -4.48 33.16 -1.72
CA GLY A 5 -3.07 33.57 -1.70
C GLY A 5 -2.55 33.94 -0.32
N SER A 6 -3.36 34.60 0.52
CA SER A 6 -2.96 34.97 1.87
C SER A 6 -2.83 33.76 2.79
N ILE A 7 -3.78 32.81 2.74
CA ILE A 7 -3.76 31.60 3.56
C ILE A 7 -2.60 30.67 3.15
N GLN A 8 -2.29 30.58 1.85
CA GLN A 8 -1.10 29.86 1.36
C GLN A 8 0.18 30.41 1.95
N THR A 9 0.33 31.76 1.93
CA THR A 9 1.55 32.41 2.42
C THR A 9 1.75 32.17 3.90
N GLU A 10 0.68 32.25 4.68
CA GLU A 10 0.74 32.02 6.12
C GLU A 10 1.06 30.54 6.44
N ALA A 11 0.36 29.59 5.77
CA ALA A 11 0.60 28.16 5.97
C ALA A 11 2.03 27.77 5.61
N LEU A 12 2.57 28.27 4.51
CA LEU A 12 3.98 28.06 4.14
C LEU A 12 4.95 28.56 5.20
N SER A 13 4.66 29.69 5.83
CA SER A 13 5.46 30.22 6.93
C SER A 13 5.43 29.31 8.15
N ARG A 14 4.25 28.78 8.52
CA ARG A 14 4.09 27.86 9.67
C ARG A 14 4.79 26.53 9.42
N LEU A 15 4.65 25.95 8.23
CA LEU A 15 5.21 24.64 7.87
C LEU A 15 6.73 24.66 7.61
N SER A 16 7.33 25.83 7.41
CA SER A 16 8.75 25.99 7.04
C SER A 16 9.74 25.47 8.09
N SER A 17 9.32 25.24 9.32
CA SER A 17 10.15 24.67 10.39
C SER A 17 10.29 23.16 10.32
N LEU A 18 9.36 22.46 9.66
CA LEU A 18 9.27 21.00 9.61
C LEU A 18 9.49 20.42 8.22
N TYR A 19 9.10 21.16 7.19
CA TYR A 19 9.10 20.71 5.79
C TYR A 19 10.01 21.56 4.93
N THR A 20 10.59 20.96 3.91
CA THR A 20 11.27 21.73 2.87
C THR A 20 10.26 22.66 2.18
N ARG A 21 10.77 23.72 1.55
CA ARG A 21 9.91 24.69 0.85
C ARG A 21 9.07 24.04 -0.25
N GLU A 22 9.61 23.05 -0.94
CA GLU A 22 8.92 22.35 -2.03
C GLU A 22 7.83 21.44 -1.49
N GLU A 23 8.13 20.71 -0.44
CA GLU A 23 7.19 19.83 0.24
C GLU A 23 6.03 20.61 0.86
N ALA A 24 6.33 21.67 1.65
CA ALA A 24 5.29 22.53 2.22
C ALA A 24 4.36 23.10 1.13
N ARG A 25 4.93 23.53 -0.01
CA ARG A 25 4.12 24.01 -1.15
C ARG A 25 3.22 22.93 -1.73
N SER A 26 3.72 21.71 -1.82
CA SER A 26 2.94 20.57 -2.32
C SER A 26 1.79 20.24 -1.37
N LEU A 27 2.07 20.16 -0.06
CA LEU A 27 1.07 19.88 0.98
C LEU A 27 -0.03 20.95 1.00
N VAL A 28 0.34 22.22 1.07
CA VAL A 28 -0.63 23.34 1.07
C VAL A 28 -1.49 23.34 -0.19
N ARG A 29 -0.88 23.10 -1.34
CA ARG A 29 -1.61 23.00 -2.62
C ARG A 29 -2.63 21.87 -2.60
N ILE A 30 -2.22 20.67 -2.18
CA ILE A 30 -3.10 19.50 -2.10
C ILE A 30 -4.29 19.77 -1.17
N LEU A 31 -4.04 20.33 0.02
CA LEU A 31 -5.11 20.69 0.95
C LEU A 31 -6.13 21.66 0.32
N LEU A 32 -5.66 22.70 -0.36
CA LEU A 32 -6.55 23.67 -0.99
C LEU A 32 -7.30 23.13 -2.20
N GLU A 33 -6.65 22.29 -3.03
CA GLU A 33 -7.31 21.60 -4.13
C GLU A 33 -8.48 20.75 -3.62
N GLU A 34 -8.26 20.02 -2.51
CA GLU A 34 -9.27 19.15 -1.89
C GLU A 34 -10.41 19.95 -1.24
N ILE A 35 -10.07 20.88 -0.34
CA ILE A 35 -11.06 21.66 0.42
C ILE A 35 -11.94 22.52 -0.50
N LEU A 36 -11.34 23.10 -1.54
CA LEU A 36 -12.06 23.91 -2.52
C LEU A 36 -12.69 23.07 -3.64
N SER A 37 -12.38 21.79 -3.73
CA SER A 37 -12.81 20.90 -4.81
C SER A 37 -12.46 21.45 -6.20
N ILE A 38 -11.26 22.01 -6.37
CA ILE A 38 -10.80 22.63 -7.61
C ILE A 38 -9.48 22.02 -8.10
N SER A 39 -9.25 22.10 -9.41
CA SER A 39 -7.99 21.68 -10.02
C SER A 39 -6.85 22.65 -9.70
N ARG A 40 -5.60 22.16 -9.86
CA ARG A 40 -4.37 22.97 -9.73
C ARG A 40 -4.42 24.26 -10.56
N THR A 41 -4.94 24.20 -11.78
CA THR A 41 -5.05 25.37 -12.65
C THR A 41 -6.06 26.38 -12.11
N GLN A 42 -7.20 25.90 -11.61
CA GLN A 42 -8.20 26.76 -10.98
C GLN A 42 -7.69 27.39 -9.69
N LEU A 43 -6.95 26.63 -8.87
CA LEU A 43 -6.32 27.14 -7.64
C LEU A 43 -5.37 28.32 -7.95
N PHE A 44 -4.55 28.19 -8.99
CA PHE A 44 -3.65 29.26 -9.41
C PHE A 44 -4.42 30.54 -9.81
N MET A 45 -5.58 30.40 -10.46
CA MET A 45 -6.42 31.54 -10.87
C MET A 45 -7.22 32.14 -9.69
N ALA A 46 -7.42 31.37 -8.62
CA ALA A 46 -8.24 31.75 -7.47
C ALA A 46 -7.48 32.49 -6.37
N SER A 47 -6.24 32.95 -6.60
CA SER A 47 -5.38 33.57 -5.57
C SER A 47 -6.05 34.69 -4.77
N GLU A 48 -6.85 35.53 -5.44
CA GLU A 48 -7.58 36.65 -4.81
C GLU A 48 -9.00 36.26 -4.32
N SER A 49 -9.41 35.00 -4.53
CA SER A 49 -10.72 34.54 -4.10
C SER A 49 -10.76 34.39 -2.58
N PRO A 50 -11.80 34.88 -1.89
CA PRO A 50 -11.96 34.67 -0.45
C PRO A 50 -12.34 33.23 -0.17
N LEU A 51 -11.89 32.68 0.97
CA LEU A 51 -12.43 31.45 1.54
C LEU A 51 -13.64 31.78 2.41
N ASP A 52 -14.62 30.87 2.45
CA ASP A 52 -15.64 30.93 3.46
C ASP A 52 -15.12 30.45 4.83
N GLU A 53 -15.86 30.71 5.89
CA GLU A 53 -15.44 30.42 7.26
C GLU A 53 -15.20 28.92 7.48
N GLY A 54 -16.03 28.05 6.89
CA GLY A 54 -15.89 26.59 7.01
C GLY A 54 -14.66 26.05 6.27
N GLN A 55 -14.37 26.57 5.08
CA GLN A 55 -13.17 26.23 4.31
C GLN A 55 -11.90 26.68 5.04
N GLU A 56 -11.93 27.88 5.63
CA GLU A 56 -10.80 28.41 6.40
C GLU A 56 -10.54 27.57 7.65
N GLU A 57 -11.60 27.17 8.40
CA GLU A 57 -11.49 26.31 9.58
C GLU A 57 -10.93 24.95 9.22
N GLN A 58 -11.48 24.27 8.19
CA GLN A 58 -10.97 22.97 7.72
C GLN A 58 -9.51 23.03 7.29
N PHE A 59 -9.14 24.11 6.61
CA PHE A 59 -7.76 24.28 6.17
C PHE A 59 -6.78 24.40 7.36
N TRP A 60 -7.10 25.21 8.35
CA TRP A 60 -6.24 25.39 9.51
C TRP A 60 -6.19 24.14 10.39
N GLU A 61 -7.29 23.42 10.55
CA GLU A 61 -7.30 22.12 11.22
C GLU A 61 -6.33 21.14 10.52
N ALA A 62 -6.39 21.07 9.19
CA ALA A 62 -5.49 20.21 8.43
C ALA A 62 -4.02 20.65 8.55
N VAL A 63 -3.73 21.96 8.56
CA VAL A 63 -2.36 22.50 8.78
C VAL A 63 -1.85 22.15 10.17
N GLU A 64 -2.70 22.25 11.21
CA GLU A 64 -2.30 21.86 12.58
C GLU A 64 -1.96 20.36 12.65
N ARG A 65 -2.69 19.49 11.97
CA ARG A 65 -2.39 18.05 11.87
C ARG A 65 -1.06 17.80 11.16
N LEU A 66 -0.76 18.53 10.08
CA LEU A 66 0.55 18.47 9.41
C LEU A 66 1.70 18.90 10.35
N LEU A 67 1.49 19.92 11.20
CA LEU A 67 2.48 20.35 12.21
C LEU A 67 2.77 19.27 13.27
N HIS A 68 1.88 18.29 13.41
CA HIS A 68 2.08 17.10 14.21
C HIS A 68 2.54 15.88 13.38
N HIS A 69 3.12 16.11 12.22
CA HIS A 69 3.63 15.10 11.29
C HIS A 69 2.57 14.09 10.80
N GLU A 70 1.27 14.36 10.93
CA GLU A 70 0.27 13.45 10.42
C GLU A 70 0.32 13.39 8.89
N PRO A 71 0.36 12.19 8.26
CA PRO A 71 0.39 12.05 6.82
C PRO A 71 -0.81 12.73 6.15
N ILE A 72 -0.56 13.48 5.07
CA ILE A 72 -1.63 14.19 4.36
C ILE A 72 -2.74 13.24 3.90
N GLN A 73 -2.41 12.00 3.55
CA GLN A 73 -3.39 10.99 3.15
C GLN A 73 -4.36 10.62 4.30
N TYR A 74 -3.87 10.57 5.53
CA TYR A 74 -4.74 10.37 6.69
C TYR A 74 -5.58 11.60 7.00
N ILE A 75 -5.03 12.80 6.78
CA ILE A 75 -5.75 14.06 6.95
C ILE A 75 -6.93 14.14 5.97
N LEU A 76 -6.69 13.78 4.71
CA LEU A 76 -7.69 13.78 3.65
C LEU A 76 -8.61 12.55 3.70
N GLY A 77 -8.15 11.46 4.34
CA GLY A 77 -8.88 10.20 4.41
C GLY A 77 -8.82 9.38 3.14
N HIS A 78 -7.95 9.70 2.18
CA HIS A 78 -7.80 8.94 0.95
C HIS A 78 -6.38 8.99 0.38
N ALA A 79 -6.05 7.99 -0.45
CA ALA A 79 -4.79 7.89 -1.19
C ALA A 79 -5.03 7.31 -2.58
N PRO A 80 -4.40 7.87 -3.63
CA PRO A 80 -4.44 7.28 -4.97
C PRO A 80 -3.59 6.01 -5.04
N PHE A 81 -4.04 5.03 -5.83
CA PHE A 81 -3.28 3.84 -6.19
C PHE A 81 -3.70 3.36 -7.59
N GLY A 82 -2.88 3.62 -8.59
CA GLY A 82 -3.27 3.48 -10.00
C GLY A 82 -4.46 4.38 -10.34
N ALA A 83 -5.55 3.76 -10.81
CA ALA A 83 -6.81 4.45 -11.07
C ALA A 83 -7.79 4.43 -9.87
N LEU A 84 -7.38 3.83 -8.75
CA LEU A 84 -8.18 3.74 -7.54
C LEU A 84 -7.96 4.98 -6.65
N ASP A 85 -9.02 5.39 -5.97
CA ASP A 85 -8.98 6.34 -4.86
C ASP A 85 -9.43 5.61 -3.59
N LEU A 86 -8.45 5.22 -2.77
CA LEU A 86 -8.67 4.34 -1.63
C LEU A 86 -8.87 5.13 -0.36
N PHE A 87 -9.86 4.76 0.44
CA PHE A 87 -9.97 5.23 1.80
C PHE A 87 -8.78 4.73 2.62
N VAL A 88 -8.10 5.64 3.32
CA VAL A 88 -7.02 5.34 4.25
C VAL A 88 -7.22 6.09 5.56
N ALA A 89 -6.81 5.47 6.65
CA ALA A 89 -6.88 6.03 8.00
C ALA A 89 -5.79 5.36 8.86
N PRO A 90 -5.47 5.86 10.05
CA PRO A 90 -4.60 5.16 10.98
C PRO A 90 -5.03 3.70 11.16
N GLY A 91 -4.07 2.78 11.02
CA GLY A 91 -4.30 1.33 11.06
C GLY A 91 -3.96 0.59 9.78
N VAL A 92 -3.69 1.26 8.67
CA VAL A 92 -3.16 0.66 7.42
C VAL A 92 -1.96 1.42 6.92
N LEU A 93 -1.05 0.73 6.26
CA LEU A 93 0.02 1.35 5.48
C LEU A 93 -0.60 2.20 4.36
N ILE A 94 -0.12 3.41 4.19
CA ILE A 94 -0.50 4.24 3.04
C ILE A 94 0.06 3.58 1.77
N PRO A 95 -0.75 3.31 0.74
CA PRO A 95 -0.29 2.68 -0.50
C PRO A 95 0.93 3.38 -1.10
N ARG A 96 1.93 2.59 -1.52
CA ARG A 96 3.21 3.10 -2.05
C ARG A 96 3.29 2.95 -3.56
N PRO A 97 3.98 3.86 -4.27
CA PRO A 97 4.18 3.74 -5.72
C PRO A 97 4.88 2.44 -6.13
N GLU A 98 5.85 1.96 -5.34
CA GLU A 98 6.56 0.71 -5.62
C GLU A 98 5.61 -0.49 -5.59
N THR A 99 4.63 -0.49 -4.68
CA THR A 99 3.60 -1.54 -4.64
C THR A 99 2.72 -1.52 -5.89
N GLU A 100 2.46 -0.34 -6.47
CA GLU A 100 1.75 -0.22 -7.75
C GLU A 100 2.58 -0.82 -8.90
N GLU A 101 3.91 -0.59 -8.92
CA GLU A 101 4.82 -1.18 -9.90
C GLU A 101 4.79 -2.72 -9.83
N LEU A 102 4.77 -3.30 -8.63
CA LEU A 102 4.61 -4.73 -8.43
C LEU A 102 3.30 -5.23 -9.05
N CYS A 103 2.19 -4.55 -8.76
CA CYS A 103 0.88 -4.89 -9.31
C CYS A 103 0.86 -4.80 -10.84
N ALA A 104 1.45 -3.75 -11.42
CA ALA A 104 1.55 -3.58 -12.87
C ALA A 104 2.35 -4.73 -13.52
N THR A 105 3.44 -5.16 -12.90
CA THR A 105 4.25 -6.31 -13.34
C THR A 105 3.42 -7.61 -13.35
N ILE A 106 2.59 -7.84 -12.33
CA ILE A 106 1.70 -9.01 -12.27
C ILE A 106 0.68 -8.95 -13.40
N VAL A 107 0.03 -7.79 -13.58
CA VAL A 107 -0.98 -7.60 -14.63
C VAL A 107 -0.38 -7.82 -16.03
N GLU A 108 0.80 -7.28 -16.31
CA GLU A 108 1.46 -7.45 -17.59
C GLU A 108 1.73 -8.94 -17.88
N ARG A 109 2.24 -9.68 -16.90
CA ARG A 109 2.61 -11.10 -17.04
C ARG A 109 1.39 -12.01 -17.22
N HIS A 110 0.28 -11.68 -16.60
CA HIS A 110 -0.93 -12.52 -16.57
C HIS A 110 -2.08 -11.98 -17.42
N ARG A 111 -1.82 -10.95 -18.22
CA ARG A 111 -2.82 -10.34 -19.11
C ARG A 111 -3.43 -11.37 -20.05
N GLY A 112 -4.76 -11.41 -20.07
CA GLY A 112 -5.53 -12.33 -20.93
C GLY A 112 -5.70 -13.75 -20.37
N GLN A 113 -5.05 -14.09 -19.26
CA GLN A 113 -5.34 -15.33 -18.54
C GLN A 113 -6.71 -15.23 -17.86
N LYS A 114 -7.40 -16.35 -17.74
CA LYS A 114 -8.77 -16.42 -17.19
C LYS A 114 -8.83 -17.39 -16.03
N GLY A 115 -9.70 -17.09 -15.08
CA GLY A 115 -9.95 -17.98 -13.94
C GLY A 115 -8.75 -18.10 -13.00
N LEU A 116 -7.92 -17.06 -12.92
CA LEU A 116 -6.82 -16.99 -11.96
C LEU A 116 -7.37 -16.85 -10.54
N HIS A 117 -6.79 -17.60 -9.62
CA HIS A 117 -7.01 -17.46 -8.19
C HIS A 117 -5.78 -16.80 -7.56
N ILE A 118 -5.97 -15.61 -7.00
CA ILE A 118 -4.89 -14.76 -6.46
C ILE A 118 -5.10 -14.58 -4.97
N LEU A 119 -4.05 -14.77 -4.17
CA LEU A 119 -4.05 -14.49 -2.73
C LEU A 119 -3.11 -13.35 -2.41
N ASP A 120 -3.66 -12.26 -1.88
CA ASP A 120 -2.94 -11.11 -1.33
C ASP A 120 -2.77 -11.31 0.18
N LEU A 121 -1.53 -11.42 0.64
CA LEU A 121 -1.19 -11.67 2.05
C LEU A 121 -0.79 -10.37 2.74
N GLY A 122 -1.53 -9.99 3.79
CA GLY A 122 -1.36 -8.72 4.49
C GLY A 122 -1.91 -7.57 3.68
N THR A 123 -3.18 -7.67 3.27
CA THR A 123 -3.79 -6.77 2.28
C THR A 123 -3.85 -5.29 2.72
N GLY A 124 -3.78 -5.00 4.02
CA GLY A 124 -3.79 -3.65 4.57
C GLY A 124 -5.02 -2.85 4.15
N SER A 125 -4.85 -1.82 3.33
CA SER A 125 -5.95 -1.04 2.77
C SER A 125 -6.75 -1.78 1.67
N GLY A 126 -6.28 -2.94 1.22
CA GLY A 126 -6.83 -3.68 0.08
C GLY A 126 -6.31 -3.20 -1.28
N CYS A 127 -5.28 -2.38 -1.32
CA CYS A 127 -4.79 -1.75 -2.56
C CYS A 127 -4.35 -2.76 -3.62
N ILE A 128 -3.54 -3.76 -3.25
CA ILE A 128 -3.09 -4.82 -4.18
C ILE A 128 -4.29 -5.62 -4.68
N ALA A 129 -5.12 -6.12 -3.75
CA ALA A 129 -6.27 -6.95 -4.08
C ALA A 129 -7.24 -6.24 -5.04
N LEU A 130 -7.59 -4.98 -4.76
CA LEU A 130 -8.47 -4.18 -5.62
C LEU A 130 -7.87 -3.86 -6.98
N TYR A 131 -6.58 -3.50 -7.01
CA TYR A 131 -5.90 -3.22 -8.28
C TYR A 131 -5.91 -4.46 -9.18
N LEU A 132 -5.55 -5.63 -8.64
CA LEU A 132 -5.54 -6.87 -9.40
C LEU A 132 -6.94 -7.29 -9.85
N ALA A 133 -7.95 -7.16 -8.99
CA ALA A 133 -9.34 -7.45 -9.36
C ALA A 133 -9.86 -6.52 -10.46
N GLN A 134 -9.48 -5.24 -10.44
CA GLN A 134 -9.87 -4.28 -11.48
C GLN A 134 -9.18 -4.57 -12.82
N MET A 135 -7.89 -4.89 -12.79
CA MET A 135 -7.07 -5.05 -14.00
C MET A 135 -7.14 -6.46 -14.59
N LEU A 136 -7.52 -7.45 -13.78
CA LEU A 136 -7.72 -8.85 -14.17
C LEU A 136 -9.16 -9.28 -13.82
N PRO A 137 -10.18 -8.76 -14.53
CA PRO A 137 -11.59 -8.87 -14.11
C PRO A 137 -12.17 -10.31 -14.16
N GLN A 138 -11.41 -11.27 -14.68
CA GLN A 138 -11.75 -12.68 -14.68
C GLN A 138 -10.97 -13.49 -13.63
N ALA A 139 -10.17 -12.83 -12.80
CA ALA A 139 -9.52 -13.42 -11.63
C ALA A 139 -10.46 -13.40 -10.42
N GLU A 140 -10.31 -14.38 -9.56
CA GLU A 140 -10.88 -14.39 -8.22
C GLU A 140 -9.78 -14.05 -7.22
N VAL A 141 -9.96 -12.96 -6.48
CA VAL A 141 -8.93 -12.41 -5.58
C VAL A 141 -9.36 -12.61 -4.15
N PHE A 142 -8.48 -13.20 -3.36
CA PHE A 142 -8.60 -13.40 -1.91
C PHE A 142 -7.62 -12.46 -1.22
N ALA A 143 -8.05 -11.79 -0.15
CA ALA A 143 -7.27 -10.80 0.57
C ALA A 143 -7.21 -11.18 2.05
N LEU A 144 -6.04 -11.60 2.53
CA LEU A 144 -5.83 -12.00 3.93
C LEU A 144 -5.34 -10.82 4.75
N GLU A 145 -6.00 -10.59 5.91
CA GLU A 145 -5.57 -9.55 6.86
C GLU A 145 -5.76 -10.03 8.31
N LYS A 146 -4.80 -9.66 9.16
CA LYS A 146 -4.80 -10.00 10.60
C LYS A 146 -5.38 -8.90 11.46
N SER A 147 -5.11 -7.64 11.13
CA SER A 147 -5.50 -6.47 11.91
C SER A 147 -6.98 -6.16 11.74
N ASP A 148 -7.75 -6.09 12.82
CA ASP A 148 -9.17 -5.71 12.78
C ASP A 148 -9.40 -4.32 12.19
N GLN A 149 -8.49 -3.38 12.45
CA GLN A 149 -8.57 -2.03 11.88
C GLN A 149 -8.36 -2.06 10.36
N ALA A 150 -7.34 -2.80 9.91
CA ALA A 150 -7.07 -2.94 8.49
C ALA A 150 -8.20 -3.70 7.76
N VAL A 151 -8.74 -4.76 8.37
CA VAL A 151 -9.94 -5.47 7.85
C VAL A 151 -11.11 -4.51 7.63
N ALA A 152 -11.40 -3.62 8.60
CA ALA A 152 -12.49 -2.67 8.45
C ALA A 152 -12.24 -1.65 7.32
N ILE A 153 -10.99 -1.20 7.15
CA ILE A 153 -10.59 -0.28 6.09
C ILE A 153 -10.65 -0.96 4.71
N ALA A 154 -10.08 -2.17 4.59
CA ALA A 154 -10.15 -2.96 3.36
C ALA A 154 -11.59 -3.25 2.93
N GLN A 155 -12.45 -3.68 3.88
CA GLN A 155 -13.86 -3.92 3.61
C GLN A 155 -14.56 -2.66 3.07
N ARG A 156 -14.32 -1.50 3.70
CA ARG A 156 -14.86 -0.22 3.22
C ARG A 156 -14.42 0.09 1.79
N ASN A 157 -13.17 -0.18 1.44
CA ASN A 157 -12.66 0.01 0.09
C ASN A 157 -13.29 -0.99 -0.90
N PHE A 158 -13.46 -2.25 -0.50
CA PHE A 158 -14.12 -3.26 -1.32
C PHE A 158 -15.58 -2.92 -1.60
N ASP A 159 -16.32 -2.47 -0.59
CA ASP A 159 -17.72 -2.06 -0.73
C ASP A 159 -17.89 -0.86 -1.67
N ARG A 160 -16.89 0.05 -1.72
CA ARG A 160 -16.91 1.25 -2.57
C ARG A 160 -16.36 1.02 -3.98
N SER A 161 -15.72 -0.12 -4.23
CA SER A 161 -14.98 -0.37 -5.48
C SER A 161 -15.85 -0.41 -6.74
N GLY A 162 -17.12 -0.76 -6.60
CA GLY A 162 -18.02 -0.93 -7.75
C GLY A 162 -17.72 -2.16 -8.62
N LEU A 163 -16.83 -3.06 -8.20
CA LEU A 163 -16.39 -4.22 -8.98
C LEU A 163 -17.42 -5.36 -9.04
N GLY A 164 -18.52 -5.28 -8.28
CA GLY A 164 -19.59 -6.27 -8.30
C GLY A 164 -19.08 -7.67 -7.95
N SER A 165 -19.26 -8.63 -8.86
CA SER A 165 -18.82 -10.03 -8.64
C SER A 165 -17.30 -10.21 -8.64
N SER A 166 -16.54 -9.23 -9.11
CA SER A 166 -15.07 -9.26 -9.09
C SER A 166 -14.48 -8.60 -7.84
N THR A 167 -15.31 -8.18 -6.89
CA THR A 167 -14.84 -7.65 -5.60
C THR A 167 -14.02 -8.72 -4.87
N PRO A 168 -12.81 -8.39 -4.34
CA PRO A 168 -12.00 -9.35 -3.61
C PRO A 168 -12.73 -9.92 -2.39
N GLN A 169 -12.44 -11.18 -2.07
CA GLN A 169 -12.97 -11.83 -0.86
C GLN A 169 -12.01 -11.59 0.31
N LEU A 170 -12.50 -10.89 1.35
CA LEU A 170 -11.71 -10.60 2.53
C LEU A 170 -11.69 -11.81 3.48
N LEU A 171 -10.48 -12.24 3.84
CA LEU A 171 -10.22 -13.32 4.78
C LEU A 171 -9.54 -12.74 6.02
N ARG A 172 -10.03 -13.13 7.20
CA ARG A 172 -9.40 -12.74 8.46
C ARG A 172 -8.48 -13.86 8.94
N GLY A 173 -7.19 -13.54 9.12
CA GLY A 173 -6.21 -14.49 9.61
C GLY A 173 -4.78 -13.97 9.59
N ASP A 174 -3.90 -14.73 10.23
CA ASP A 174 -2.48 -14.44 10.29
C ASP A 174 -1.74 -15.26 9.22
N MET A 175 -0.90 -14.62 8.41
CA MET A 175 -0.06 -15.34 7.45
C MET A 175 1.02 -16.21 8.10
N LEU A 176 1.32 -15.99 9.37
CA LEU A 176 2.24 -16.84 10.13
C LEU A 176 1.60 -18.17 10.57
N GLU A 177 0.27 -18.29 10.48
CA GLU A 177 -0.48 -19.46 10.92
C GLU A 177 -1.43 -19.93 9.81
N VAL A 178 -1.28 -21.18 9.36
CA VAL A 178 -2.26 -21.81 8.48
C VAL A 178 -3.49 -22.16 9.30
N GLY A 179 -4.44 -21.24 9.33
CA GLY A 179 -5.68 -21.38 10.06
C GLY A 179 -6.86 -21.82 9.21
N SER A 180 -8.07 -21.69 9.76
CA SER A 180 -9.32 -21.99 9.08
C SER A 180 -9.55 -21.15 7.80
N TRP A 181 -8.93 -19.98 7.70
CA TRP A 181 -8.99 -19.13 6.51
C TRP A 181 -8.50 -19.83 5.22
N ALA A 182 -7.54 -20.76 5.36
CA ALA A 182 -6.97 -21.49 4.24
C ALA A 182 -7.87 -22.61 3.71
N SER A 183 -8.82 -23.11 4.51
CA SER A 183 -9.62 -24.29 4.18
C SER A 183 -10.64 -24.08 3.05
N SER A 184 -10.98 -22.83 2.76
CA SER A 184 -11.93 -22.46 1.70
C SER A 184 -11.26 -21.99 0.40
N LEU A 185 -9.92 -21.93 0.36
CA LEU A 185 -9.20 -21.48 -0.82
C LEU A 185 -9.23 -22.54 -1.93
N PRO A 186 -9.50 -22.13 -3.18
CA PRO A 186 -9.26 -22.98 -4.35
C PRO A 186 -7.74 -23.14 -4.58
N PRO A 187 -7.33 -24.03 -5.52
CA PRO A 187 -5.93 -24.03 -5.95
C PRO A 187 -5.51 -22.67 -6.52
N LEU A 188 -4.45 -22.09 -5.95
CA LEU A 188 -3.99 -20.74 -6.22
C LEU A 188 -2.99 -20.70 -7.38
N ASP A 189 -3.12 -19.71 -8.25
CA ASP A 189 -2.19 -19.40 -9.33
C ASP A 189 -1.13 -18.40 -8.90
N ILE A 190 -1.50 -17.48 -7.99
CA ILE A 190 -0.63 -16.36 -7.57
C ILE A 190 -0.77 -16.14 -6.07
N ILE A 191 0.38 -16.01 -5.40
CA ILE A 191 0.50 -15.36 -4.10
C ILE A 191 1.21 -14.03 -4.31
N VAL A 192 0.66 -12.94 -3.75
CA VAL A 192 1.29 -11.62 -3.73
C VAL A 192 1.33 -11.08 -2.31
N SER A 193 2.37 -10.33 -1.97
CA SER A 193 2.46 -9.67 -0.66
C SER A 193 3.41 -8.47 -0.70
N ASN A 194 3.04 -7.43 0.02
CA ASN A 194 3.96 -6.43 0.55
C ASN A 194 4.02 -6.62 2.07
N PRO A 195 4.84 -7.57 2.58
CA PRO A 195 4.87 -7.90 4.00
C PRO A 195 5.68 -6.86 4.78
N PRO A 196 5.55 -6.79 6.11
CA PRO A 196 6.44 -5.96 6.94
C PRO A 196 7.90 -6.40 6.77
N TYR A 197 8.78 -5.48 6.39
CA TYR A 197 10.18 -5.81 6.07
C TYR A 197 11.22 -4.82 6.62
N ILE A 198 10.80 -3.73 7.27
CA ILE A 198 11.73 -2.75 7.84
C ILE A 198 12.34 -3.32 9.10
N GLN A 199 13.67 -3.25 9.21
CA GLN A 199 14.34 -3.62 10.44
C GLN A 199 14.21 -2.49 11.49
N PRO A 200 14.03 -2.78 12.78
CA PRO A 200 13.93 -1.75 13.82
C PRO A 200 15.11 -0.78 13.84
N THR A 201 16.30 -1.23 13.42
CA THR A 201 17.50 -0.38 13.28
C THR A 201 17.39 0.68 12.19
N GLU A 202 16.50 0.51 11.21
CA GLU A 202 16.26 1.47 10.14
C GLU A 202 15.34 2.62 10.59
N ALA A 203 14.66 2.49 11.73
CA ALA A 203 13.72 3.49 12.26
C ALA A 203 14.34 4.89 12.41
N VAL A 204 15.65 4.96 12.71
CA VAL A 204 16.39 6.23 12.89
C VAL A 204 16.51 7.05 11.60
N THR A 205 16.28 6.45 10.45
CA THR A 205 16.35 7.11 9.14
C THR A 205 14.97 7.32 8.51
N MET A 206 13.92 6.88 9.19
CA MET A 206 12.56 7.02 8.70
C MET A 206 12.03 8.43 8.93
N GLU A 207 11.20 8.88 8.00
CA GLU A 207 10.51 10.15 8.15
C GLU A 207 9.51 10.10 9.31
N PRO A 208 9.40 11.20 10.11
CA PRO A 208 8.53 11.23 11.29
C PRO A 208 7.08 10.84 10.98
N HIS A 209 6.53 11.31 9.87
CA HIS A 209 5.15 11.01 9.49
C HIS A 209 4.87 9.51 9.26
N VAL A 210 5.88 8.73 8.86
CA VAL A 210 5.77 7.27 8.74
C VAL A 210 5.89 6.62 10.12
N LEU A 211 6.97 6.96 10.85
CA LEU A 211 7.32 6.32 12.11
C LEU A 211 6.28 6.55 13.20
N GLU A 212 5.69 7.75 13.28
CA GLU A 212 4.79 8.16 14.36
C GLU A 212 3.32 7.82 14.08
N HIS A 213 2.93 7.68 12.81
CA HIS A 213 1.51 7.57 12.44
C HIS A 213 1.13 6.27 11.74
N GLU A 214 2.03 5.67 10.95
CA GLU A 214 1.69 4.43 10.26
C GLU A 214 1.85 3.21 11.18
N PRO A 215 1.06 2.14 10.99
CA PRO A 215 1.04 1.03 11.95
C PRO A 215 2.35 0.25 11.93
N HIS A 216 3.02 0.16 13.08
CA HIS A 216 4.28 -0.59 13.23
C HIS A 216 4.14 -2.06 12.81
N LEU A 217 2.96 -2.64 12.98
CA LEU A 217 2.64 -4.01 12.53
C LEU A 217 2.79 -4.18 11.01
N ALA A 218 2.55 -3.12 10.24
CA ALA A 218 2.68 -3.14 8.78
C ALA A 218 4.08 -2.73 8.29
N LEU A 219 4.90 -2.14 9.17
CA LEU A 219 6.23 -1.62 8.81
C LEU A 219 7.34 -2.60 9.19
N PHE A 220 7.35 -3.06 10.44
CA PHE A 220 8.53 -3.71 11.01
C PHE A 220 8.47 -5.23 11.00
N ALA A 221 9.54 -5.84 10.48
CA ALA A 221 9.84 -7.24 10.75
C ALA A 221 10.44 -7.37 12.17
N PRO A 222 10.30 -8.55 12.83
CA PRO A 222 10.94 -8.77 14.11
C PRO A 222 12.47 -8.63 14.02
N GLU A 223 13.08 -7.96 15.01
CA GLU A 223 14.55 -7.78 15.07
C GLU A 223 15.30 -9.11 15.08
N SER A 224 14.74 -10.11 15.77
CA SER A 224 15.35 -11.46 15.85
C SER A 224 15.29 -12.24 14.54
N ASP A 225 14.42 -11.85 13.60
CA ASP A 225 14.22 -12.54 12.34
C ASP A 225 13.67 -11.60 11.24
N PRO A 226 14.53 -10.81 10.58
CA PRO A 226 14.11 -9.88 9.53
C PRO A 226 13.47 -10.56 8.29
N LEU A 227 13.71 -11.86 8.11
CA LEU A 227 13.18 -12.64 6.98
C LEU A 227 11.94 -13.48 7.36
N LEU A 228 11.38 -13.30 8.55
CA LEU A 228 10.27 -14.10 9.08
C LEU A 228 9.11 -14.21 8.09
N PHE A 229 8.63 -13.08 7.57
CA PHE A 229 7.47 -13.06 6.69
C PHE A 229 7.76 -13.72 5.33
N TYR A 230 8.95 -13.55 4.80
CA TYR A 230 9.35 -14.20 3.54
C TYR A 230 9.41 -15.72 3.71
N ARG A 231 9.98 -16.21 4.85
CA ARG A 231 9.96 -17.64 5.17
C ARG A 231 8.55 -18.19 5.38
N ALA A 232 7.70 -17.42 6.05
CA ALA A 232 6.31 -17.80 6.23
C ALA A 232 5.57 -17.93 4.89
N ILE A 233 5.75 -16.98 3.97
CA ILE A 233 5.12 -16.99 2.65
C ILE A 233 5.57 -18.22 1.85
N TYR A 234 6.88 -18.50 1.82
CA TYR A 234 7.38 -19.69 1.14
C TYR A 234 6.83 -20.98 1.75
N GLN A 235 6.72 -21.05 3.10
CA GLN A 235 6.11 -22.20 3.77
C GLN A 235 4.62 -22.34 3.53
N LEU A 236 3.91 -21.20 3.43
CA LEU A 236 2.49 -21.19 3.03
C LEU A 236 2.31 -21.76 1.63
N ALA A 237 3.14 -21.37 0.66
CA ALA A 237 3.09 -21.90 -0.69
C ALA A 237 3.29 -23.43 -0.76
N ALA A 238 4.00 -24.01 0.20
CA ALA A 238 4.17 -25.47 0.31
C ALA A 238 2.98 -26.18 0.97
N ARG A 239 2.08 -25.45 1.64
CA ARG A 239 0.96 -26.01 2.42
C ARG A 239 -0.41 -25.68 1.84
N LEU A 240 -0.51 -24.58 1.12
CA LEU A 240 -1.75 -24.17 0.44
C LEU A 240 -1.96 -24.99 -0.84
N PRO A 241 -3.19 -25.11 -1.30
CA PRO A 241 -3.46 -25.69 -2.61
C PRO A 241 -2.91 -24.74 -3.69
N MET A 242 -1.78 -25.09 -4.29
CA MET A 242 -1.17 -24.32 -5.36
C MET A 242 -1.35 -25.02 -6.70
N GLN A 243 -1.58 -24.25 -7.76
CA GLN A 243 -1.52 -24.78 -9.13
C GLN A 243 -0.07 -25.12 -9.50
N PRO A 244 0.17 -26.12 -10.38
CA PRO A 244 1.47 -26.33 -10.98
C PRO A 244 1.98 -25.05 -11.65
N SER A 245 3.26 -24.73 -11.43
CA SER A 245 3.86 -23.50 -11.95
C SER A 245 3.23 -22.19 -11.46
N ALA A 246 2.55 -22.21 -10.31
CA ALA A 246 2.05 -21.00 -9.67
C ALA A 246 3.19 -20.01 -9.35
N HIS A 247 2.83 -18.75 -9.18
CA HIS A 247 3.78 -17.67 -9.00
C HIS A 247 3.66 -17.02 -7.62
N ILE A 248 4.80 -16.55 -7.10
CA ILE A 248 4.87 -15.71 -5.90
C ILE A 248 5.47 -14.37 -6.32
N TYR A 249 4.86 -13.27 -5.87
CA TYR A 249 5.34 -11.90 -6.09
C TYR A 249 5.44 -11.18 -4.76
N LEU A 250 6.61 -10.64 -4.45
CA LEU A 250 6.88 -9.99 -3.17
C LEU A 250 7.52 -8.62 -3.38
N GLU A 251 7.11 -7.66 -2.57
CA GLU A 251 7.88 -6.46 -2.32
C GLU A 251 8.93 -6.74 -1.23
N LEU A 252 10.12 -6.13 -1.35
CA LEU A 252 11.28 -6.44 -0.53
C LEU A 252 11.90 -5.20 0.11
N ASN A 253 12.53 -5.42 1.28
CA ASN A 253 13.60 -4.54 1.71
C ASN A 253 14.82 -4.73 0.79
N ALA A 254 15.21 -3.66 0.08
CA ALA A 254 16.35 -3.72 -0.85
C ALA A 254 17.68 -4.12 -0.17
N LEU A 255 17.83 -3.84 1.14
CA LEU A 255 19.01 -4.24 1.91
C LEU A 255 19.07 -5.75 2.17
N LEU A 256 17.93 -6.44 2.14
CA LEU A 256 17.79 -7.87 2.40
C LEU A 256 17.43 -8.67 1.13
N ALA A 257 17.56 -8.06 -0.06
CA ALA A 257 17.09 -8.67 -1.29
C ALA A 257 17.80 -10.00 -1.60
N GLU A 258 19.13 -10.06 -1.49
CA GLU A 258 19.90 -11.28 -1.73
C GLU A 258 19.62 -12.37 -0.68
N ASP A 259 19.51 -12.00 0.60
CA ASP A 259 19.15 -12.95 1.67
C ASP A 259 17.72 -13.49 1.44
N THR A 260 16.81 -12.64 1.00
CA THR A 260 15.45 -13.08 0.65
C THR A 260 15.45 -14.01 -0.56
N LEU A 261 16.24 -13.69 -1.59
CA LEU A 261 16.40 -14.57 -2.76
C LEU A 261 16.91 -15.94 -2.36
N ALA A 262 17.89 -16.01 -1.45
CA ALA A 262 18.44 -17.28 -0.95
C ALA A 262 17.36 -18.16 -0.29
N VAL A 263 16.45 -17.57 0.51
CA VAL A 263 15.31 -18.28 1.12
C VAL A 263 14.47 -19.01 0.06
N PHE A 264 14.24 -18.37 -1.09
CA PHE A 264 13.41 -18.96 -2.15
C PHE A 264 14.18 -19.92 -3.05
N THR A 265 15.45 -19.65 -3.36
CA THR A 265 16.27 -20.53 -4.21
C THR A 265 16.65 -21.85 -3.54
N GLU A 266 16.72 -21.87 -2.21
CA GLU A 266 17.00 -23.09 -1.43
C GLU A 266 15.72 -23.93 -1.17
N ALA A 267 14.56 -23.40 -1.47
CA ALA A 267 13.29 -24.06 -1.20
C ALA A 267 12.97 -25.16 -2.22
N PRO A 268 12.72 -26.42 -1.81
CA PRO A 268 12.63 -27.56 -2.72
C PRO A 268 11.42 -27.54 -3.66
N HIS A 269 10.40 -26.75 -3.36
CA HIS A 269 9.17 -26.60 -4.20
C HIS A 269 9.22 -25.35 -5.10
N ILE A 270 10.30 -24.60 -5.07
CA ILE A 270 10.52 -23.45 -5.94
C ILE A 270 11.37 -23.88 -7.14
N TYR A 271 10.85 -23.72 -8.33
CA TYR A 271 11.55 -23.99 -9.59
C TYR A 271 12.55 -22.89 -9.92
N SER A 272 12.15 -21.64 -9.75
CA SER A 272 13.00 -20.48 -10.01
C SER A 272 12.60 -19.28 -9.14
N ALA A 273 13.57 -18.47 -8.75
CA ALA A 273 13.35 -17.19 -8.11
C ALA A 273 14.27 -16.13 -8.73
N THR A 274 13.79 -14.90 -8.85
CA THR A 274 14.54 -13.80 -9.48
C THR A 274 14.18 -12.48 -8.81
N LEU A 275 15.19 -11.62 -8.60
CA LEU A 275 15.00 -10.24 -8.18
C LEU A 275 14.66 -9.36 -9.38
N LEU A 276 13.76 -8.41 -9.17
CA LEU A 276 13.42 -7.39 -10.14
C LEU A 276 13.65 -6.00 -9.52
N PRO A 277 14.23 -5.07 -10.28
CA PRO A 277 14.38 -3.69 -9.82
C PRO A 277 13.07 -2.92 -9.90
N ASP A 278 12.92 -1.91 -9.03
CA ASP A 278 11.93 -0.85 -9.18
C ASP A 278 12.38 0.17 -10.26
N LEU A 279 11.54 1.16 -10.55
CA LEU A 279 11.86 2.22 -11.52
C LEU A 279 13.06 3.07 -11.10
N SER A 280 13.48 3.03 -9.83
CA SER A 280 14.71 3.69 -9.35
C SER A 280 15.96 2.81 -9.48
N GLY A 281 15.81 1.56 -9.93
CA GLY A 281 16.89 0.59 -10.13
C GLY A 281 17.30 -0.18 -8.88
N LYS A 282 16.54 -0.10 -7.76
CA LYS A 282 16.79 -0.87 -6.55
C LYS A 282 16.11 -2.24 -6.66
N SER A 283 16.77 -3.31 -6.19
CA SER A 283 16.16 -4.64 -6.05
C SER A 283 15.00 -4.60 -5.05
N ARG A 284 13.80 -4.36 -5.56
CA ARG A 284 12.60 -4.11 -4.77
C ARG A 284 11.59 -5.24 -4.80
N PHE A 285 11.67 -6.12 -5.80
CA PHE A 285 10.69 -7.18 -5.97
C PHE A 285 11.37 -8.54 -6.12
N LEU A 286 10.70 -9.58 -5.66
CA LEU A 286 11.03 -10.96 -5.94
C LEU A 286 9.85 -11.60 -6.68
N THR A 287 10.17 -12.33 -7.75
CA THR A 287 9.23 -13.27 -8.38
C THR A 287 9.79 -14.67 -8.26
N ALA A 288 8.94 -15.61 -7.82
CA ALA A 288 9.28 -17.02 -7.80
C ALA A 288 8.20 -17.83 -8.53
N THR A 289 8.61 -18.96 -9.10
CA THR A 289 7.71 -19.91 -9.75
C THR A 289 7.83 -21.25 -9.04
N LEU A 290 6.70 -21.87 -8.71
CA LEU A 290 6.66 -23.19 -8.11
C LEU A 290 7.00 -24.28 -9.13
N THR A 291 7.42 -25.43 -8.64
CA THR A 291 7.65 -26.60 -9.49
C THR A 291 6.37 -27.01 -10.22
N PRO A 292 6.47 -27.45 -11.48
CA PRO A 292 5.34 -27.94 -12.28
C PRO A 292 4.60 -29.12 -11.66
#